data_d48bdf4ce2bd3c5e18a19c2d76ff0694
#
_entry.id   d48bdf4ce2bd3c5e18a19c2d76ff0694
#
_cell.length_a   1.000
_cell.length_b   1.000
_cell.length_c   1.000
_cell.angle_alpha   90.00
_cell.angle_beta   90.00
_cell.angle_gamma   90.00
#
_symmetry.space_group_name_H-M   'P 1'
#
loop_
_entity.id
_entity.type
_entity.pdbx_description
1 polymer ?
#
loop_
_entity_poly.entity_id
_entity_poly.type
_entity_poly.pdbx_seq_one_letter_code
_entity_poly.pdbx_strand_id
1 'polypeptide(L)'
;MKKHLILLTLVLSIFSCTQGEKPTIAFYYWKTVFKLSQLEKEILADNAVKKIYLRYFDVDLDSKNQPFPVSPIRFETIITSFSIVPVIYIKNNVMLNKELDVESLATKTFGFIQQINAANEIQIHEIQIDCDWTLASRDTYLKFIESFKKISGKNLSATIRLHQIKYYKKTKIPNVSKGVLMYYNMGSIAADSLNSIYDKKIATKYLESLKNYPLELEVALPIYSWVVHIRESQVIGLRNKIDITDFKKDSNFVFENK
;
A
#
# COMPACT_ATOMS: atom_id res chain seq x y z
N MET A 1 -32.49 -23.36 -45.06
CA MET A 1 -31.70 -22.16 -44.79
C MET A 1 -31.93 -21.54 -43.41
N LYS A 2 -33.18 -21.17 -43.02
CA LYS A 2 -33.43 -20.54 -41.69
C LYS A 2 -32.98 -21.39 -40.47
N LYS A 3 -33.14 -22.73 -40.50
CA LYS A 3 -32.75 -23.64 -39.40
C LYS A 3 -31.22 -23.71 -39.24
N HIS A 4 -30.43 -23.65 -40.29
CA HIS A 4 -28.97 -23.65 -40.22
C HIS A 4 -28.42 -22.30 -39.74
N LEU A 5 -29.11 -21.20 -40.05
CA LEU A 5 -28.71 -19.86 -39.55
C LEU A 5 -28.95 -19.74 -38.05
N ILE A 6 -30.05 -20.30 -37.50
CA ILE A 6 -30.35 -20.34 -36.07
C ILE A 6 -29.34 -21.21 -35.31
N LEU A 7 -28.95 -22.35 -35.89
CA LEU A 7 -27.93 -23.22 -35.30
C LEU A 7 -26.54 -22.54 -35.26
N LEU A 8 -26.20 -21.81 -36.33
CA LEU A 8 -24.93 -21.07 -36.39
C LEU A 8 -24.86 -19.92 -35.35
N THR A 9 -25.98 -19.18 -35.17
CA THR A 9 -26.06 -18.14 -34.13
C THR A 9 -26.03 -18.72 -32.72
N LEU A 10 -26.57 -19.88 -32.48
CA LEU A 10 -26.53 -20.57 -31.19
C LEU A 10 -25.12 -21.06 -30.86
N VAL A 11 -24.37 -21.57 -31.86
CA VAL A 11 -22.95 -22.01 -31.68
C VAL A 11 -22.04 -20.82 -31.41
N LEU A 12 -22.25 -19.68 -32.08
CA LEU A 12 -21.45 -18.46 -31.85
C LEU A 12 -21.66 -17.86 -30.45
N SER A 13 -22.83 -18.04 -29.83
CA SER A 13 -23.09 -17.54 -28.47
C SER A 13 -22.40 -18.36 -27.37
N ILE A 14 -21.98 -19.60 -27.66
CA ILE A 14 -21.28 -20.46 -26.68
C ILE A 14 -19.79 -20.08 -26.53
N PHE A 15 -19.20 -19.39 -27.50
CA PHE A 15 -17.81 -18.95 -27.45
C PHE A 15 -17.58 -17.58 -26.81
N SER A 16 -18.63 -16.93 -26.30
CA SER A 16 -18.56 -15.63 -25.66
C SER A 16 -18.24 -15.71 -24.15
N CYS A 17 -17.56 -16.76 -23.71
CA CYS A 17 -17.00 -16.79 -22.37
C CYS A 17 -15.67 -16.05 -22.40
N THR A 18 -15.68 -14.74 -22.18
CA THR A 18 -14.46 -13.97 -21.88
C THR A 18 -13.95 -14.50 -20.54
N GLN A 19 -12.93 -15.35 -20.58
CA GLN A 19 -12.13 -15.60 -19.37
C GLN A 19 -11.60 -14.24 -18.95
N GLY A 20 -12.15 -13.73 -17.85
CA GLY A 20 -11.60 -12.52 -17.23
C GLY A 20 -10.09 -12.70 -17.01
N GLU A 21 -9.29 -11.72 -17.36
CA GLU A 21 -7.86 -11.76 -17.12
C GLU A 21 -7.60 -12.09 -15.65
N LYS A 22 -6.70 -13.06 -15.43
CA LYS A 22 -6.30 -13.38 -14.05
C LYS A 22 -5.65 -12.16 -13.42
N PRO A 23 -6.01 -11.78 -12.19
CA PRO A 23 -5.40 -10.64 -11.54
C PRO A 23 -3.89 -10.83 -11.42
N THR A 24 -3.13 -9.79 -11.74
CA THR A 24 -1.68 -9.77 -11.52
C THR A 24 -1.41 -9.56 -10.04
N ILE A 25 -0.59 -10.43 -9.45
CA ILE A 25 -0.22 -10.37 -8.04
C ILE A 25 1.11 -9.64 -7.88
N ALA A 26 1.14 -8.70 -6.93
CA ALA A 26 2.34 -8.03 -6.47
C ALA A 26 2.38 -8.04 -4.94
N PHE A 27 3.56 -7.93 -4.37
CA PHE A 27 3.72 -7.89 -2.92
C PHE A 27 4.35 -6.58 -2.46
N TYR A 28 3.97 -6.15 -1.26
CA TYR A 28 4.68 -5.11 -0.52
C TYR A 28 5.76 -5.73 0.36
N TYR A 29 6.93 -5.08 0.37
CA TYR A 29 8.02 -5.44 1.24
C TYR A 29 8.38 -4.26 2.14
N TRP A 30 8.01 -4.35 3.42
CA TRP A 30 8.12 -3.25 4.39
C TRP A 30 9.33 -3.33 5.32
N LYS A 31 10.17 -4.37 5.20
CA LYS A 31 11.39 -4.49 6.03
C LYS A 31 12.43 -3.47 5.57
N THR A 32 13.29 -3.03 6.50
CA THR A 32 14.40 -2.09 6.24
C THR A 32 15.62 -2.77 5.61
N VAL A 33 15.65 -4.10 5.59
CA VAL A 33 16.68 -4.90 4.90
C VAL A 33 15.99 -5.77 3.87
N PHE A 34 16.32 -5.59 2.59
CA PHE A 34 15.82 -6.44 1.54
C PHE A 34 16.61 -7.73 1.47
N LYS A 35 16.02 -8.77 2.00
CA LYS A 35 16.55 -10.13 2.02
C LYS A 35 15.40 -11.11 1.88
N LEU A 36 15.39 -11.85 0.80
CA LEU A 36 14.38 -12.88 0.57
C LEU A 36 14.88 -14.22 1.11
N SER A 37 14.11 -14.81 2.03
CA SER A 37 14.28 -16.19 2.46
C SER A 37 13.92 -17.15 1.33
N GLN A 38 14.30 -18.43 1.46
CA GLN A 38 13.95 -19.44 0.47
C GLN A 38 12.43 -19.57 0.30
N LEU A 39 11.70 -19.59 1.42
CA LEU A 39 10.23 -19.65 1.41
C LEU A 39 9.59 -18.44 0.70
N GLU A 40 10.10 -17.21 0.98
CA GLU A 40 9.61 -16.01 0.29
C GLU A 40 9.86 -16.08 -1.23
N LYS A 41 11.00 -16.61 -1.66
CA LYS A 41 11.30 -16.81 -3.08
C LYS A 41 10.33 -17.82 -3.74
N GLU A 42 10.03 -18.92 -3.07
CA GLU A 42 9.08 -19.94 -3.52
C GLU A 42 7.67 -19.33 -3.65
N ILE A 43 7.19 -18.62 -2.64
CA ILE A 43 5.88 -17.94 -2.67
C ILE A 43 5.81 -16.94 -3.83
N LEU A 44 6.87 -16.16 -4.08
CA LEU A 44 6.89 -15.23 -5.20
C LEU A 44 6.84 -15.95 -6.55
N ALA A 45 7.54 -17.06 -6.69
CA ALA A 45 7.54 -17.88 -7.89
C ALA A 45 6.18 -18.55 -8.15
N ASP A 46 5.60 -19.19 -7.13
CA ASP A 46 4.30 -19.87 -7.22
C ASP A 46 3.15 -18.93 -7.61
N ASN A 47 3.25 -17.66 -7.20
CA ASN A 47 2.29 -16.63 -7.57
C ASN A 47 2.67 -15.86 -8.83
N ALA A 48 3.69 -16.30 -9.58
CA ALA A 48 4.19 -15.66 -10.80
C ALA A 48 4.44 -14.15 -10.64
N VAL A 49 4.92 -13.73 -9.48
CA VAL A 49 5.14 -12.32 -9.14
C VAL A 49 6.21 -11.71 -10.02
N LYS A 50 5.90 -10.58 -10.64
CA LYS A 50 6.82 -9.81 -11.49
C LYS A 50 7.15 -8.44 -10.92
N LYS A 51 6.37 -7.95 -9.94
CA LYS A 51 6.49 -6.62 -9.37
C LYS A 51 6.49 -6.68 -7.86
N ILE A 52 7.39 -5.91 -7.23
CA ILE A 52 7.46 -5.75 -5.77
C ILE A 52 7.42 -4.25 -5.45
N TYR A 53 6.49 -3.87 -4.57
CA TYR A 53 6.43 -2.57 -3.94
C TYR A 53 7.37 -2.57 -2.74
N LEU A 54 8.48 -1.86 -2.85
CA LEU A 54 9.59 -1.94 -1.90
C LEU A 54 9.73 -0.63 -1.13
N ARG A 55 9.49 -0.66 0.18
CA ARG A 55 9.69 0.52 1.03
C ARG A 55 11.15 0.93 1.02
N TYR A 56 11.44 2.10 0.44
CA TYR A 56 12.80 2.62 0.37
C TYR A 56 13.20 3.37 1.64
N PHE A 57 12.37 4.28 2.08
CA PHE A 57 12.56 5.04 3.31
C PHE A 57 11.25 5.76 3.69
N ASP A 58 11.20 6.23 4.93
CA ASP A 58 10.19 7.17 5.35
C ASP A 58 10.74 8.58 5.32
N VAL A 59 9.84 9.55 5.25
CA VAL A 59 10.16 10.97 5.47
C VAL A 59 9.45 11.44 6.72
N ASP A 60 10.22 11.97 7.66
CA ASP A 60 9.74 12.54 8.92
C ASP A 60 10.36 13.91 9.16
N LEU A 61 9.97 14.60 10.21
CA LEU A 61 10.56 15.86 10.65
C LEU A 61 11.61 15.60 11.74
N ASP A 62 12.73 16.28 11.63
CA ASP A 62 13.74 16.32 12.69
C ASP A 62 13.35 17.28 13.83
N SER A 63 14.21 17.43 14.82
CA SER A 63 14.01 18.35 15.97
C SER A 63 13.92 19.84 15.58
N LYS A 64 14.32 20.18 14.35
CA LYS A 64 14.24 21.54 13.79
C LYS A 64 13.09 21.68 12.78
N ASN A 65 12.14 20.74 12.78
CA ASN A 65 11.04 20.64 11.81
C ASN A 65 11.49 20.58 10.34
N GLN A 66 12.68 20.05 10.06
CA GLN A 66 13.16 19.85 8.70
C GLN A 66 12.88 18.40 8.25
N PRO A 67 12.36 18.21 7.03
CA PRO A 67 12.15 16.88 6.48
C PRO A 67 13.48 16.12 6.29
N PHE A 68 13.53 14.87 6.76
CA PHE A 68 14.69 14.00 6.57
C PHE A 68 14.27 12.54 6.34
N PRO A 69 15.11 11.75 5.65
CA PRO A 69 14.84 10.34 5.40
C PRO A 69 15.12 9.51 6.65
N VAL A 70 14.19 8.60 6.99
CA VAL A 70 14.29 7.69 8.13
C VAL A 70 14.34 6.25 7.63
N SER A 71 15.19 5.46 8.27
CA SER A 71 15.29 4.01 8.04
C SER A 71 15.40 3.63 6.56
N PRO A 72 16.40 4.13 5.83
CA PRO A 72 16.59 3.77 4.43
C PRO A 72 16.86 2.28 4.30
N ILE A 73 16.37 1.71 3.20
CA ILE A 73 16.52 0.30 2.90
C ILE A 73 17.98 -0.07 2.64
N ARG A 74 18.36 -1.27 3.08
CA ARG A 74 19.62 -1.91 2.72
C ARG A 74 19.34 -3.19 1.95
N PHE A 75 20.15 -3.47 0.92
CA PHE A 75 20.00 -4.65 0.09
C PHE A 75 21.02 -5.70 0.46
N GLU A 76 20.55 -6.89 0.85
CA GLU A 76 21.36 -8.11 1.05
C GLU A 76 21.07 -9.17 -0.02
N THR A 77 20.06 -8.94 -0.85
CA THR A 77 19.73 -9.79 -2.01
C THR A 77 19.77 -8.95 -3.28
N ILE A 78 20.45 -9.44 -4.30
CA ILE A 78 20.48 -8.81 -5.61
C ILE A 78 19.12 -8.96 -6.28
N ILE A 79 18.63 -7.86 -6.85
CA ILE A 79 17.33 -7.83 -7.53
C ILE A 79 17.56 -8.02 -9.03
N THR A 80 17.32 -9.22 -9.54
CA THR A 80 17.46 -9.50 -10.96
C THR A 80 16.15 -9.90 -11.65
N SER A 81 15.13 -10.25 -10.87
CA SER A 81 13.94 -10.94 -11.40
C SER A 81 12.64 -10.15 -11.27
N PHE A 82 12.65 -9.00 -10.60
CA PHE A 82 11.43 -8.25 -10.29
C PHE A 82 11.53 -6.80 -10.76
N SER A 83 10.42 -6.26 -11.26
CA SER A 83 10.24 -4.82 -11.39
C SER A 83 10.05 -4.22 -9.99
N ILE A 84 10.90 -3.30 -9.61
CA ILE A 84 10.82 -2.62 -8.32
C ILE A 84 10.03 -1.33 -8.44
N VAL A 85 9.08 -1.14 -7.55
CA VAL A 85 8.40 0.13 -7.32
C VAL A 85 8.85 0.66 -5.96
N PRO A 86 9.72 1.68 -5.91
CA PRO A 86 10.05 2.35 -4.67
C PRO A 86 8.81 2.91 -4.01
N VAL A 87 8.60 2.59 -2.73
CA VAL A 87 7.54 3.18 -1.91
C VAL A 87 8.19 4.14 -0.92
N ILE A 88 7.75 5.39 -0.96
CA ILE A 88 8.20 6.44 -0.04
C ILE A 88 7.04 6.76 0.89
N TYR A 89 7.20 6.44 2.17
CA TYR A 89 6.21 6.79 3.18
C TYR A 89 6.49 8.19 3.72
N ILE A 90 5.61 9.13 3.42
CA ILE A 90 5.71 10.49 3.95
C ILE A 90 4.72 10.63 5.08
N LYS A 91 5.23 10.83 6.29
CA LYS A 91 4.38 11.03 7.45
C LYS A 91 3.54 12.29 7.30
N ASN A 92 2.30 12.24 7.74
CA ASN A 92 1.37 13.36 7.58
C ASN A 92 1.81 14.66 8.30
N ASN A 93 2.60 14.56 9.39
CA ASN A 93 3.18 15.72 10.07
C ASN A 93 4.08 16.55 9.13
N VAL A 94 4.77 15.90 8.18
CA VAL A 94 5.58 16.60 7.17
C VAL A 94 4.68 17.47 6.29
N MET A 95 3.53 16.94 5.86
CA MET A 95 2.57 17.67 5.02
C MET A 95 1.78 18.73 5.80
N LEU A 96 1.72 18.63 7.13
CA LEU A 96 1.12 19.64 8.00
C LEU A 96 2.07 20.79 8.34
N ASN A 97 3.35 20.66 8.07
CA ASN A 97 4.34 21.69 8.35
C ASN A 97 4.10 22.90 7.43
N LYS A 98 3.76 24.05 8.03
CA LYS A 98 3.45 25.28 7.31
C LYS A 98 4.66 25.94 6.63
N GLU A 99 5.86 25.61 7.11
CA GLU A 99 7.12 26.14 6.57
C GLU A 99 7.75 25.19 5.54
N LEU A 100 7.02 24.14 5.14
CA LEU A 100 7.53 23.15 4.20
C LEU A 100 7.81 23.75 2.83
N ASP A 101 9.05 23.69 2.40
CA ASP A 101 9.41 23.87 1.00
C ASP A 101 9.14 22.58 0.23
N VAL A 102 8.00 22.56 -0.42
CA VAL A 102 7.49 21.39 -1.15
C VAL A 102 8.39 21.00 -2.32
N GLU A 103 8.97 21.98 -3.03
CA GLU A 103 9.83 21.73 -4.18
C GLU A 103 11.19 21.18 -3.75
N SER A 104 11.76 21.73 -2.67
CA SER A 104 12.97 21.20 -2.04
C SER A 104 12.76 19.76 -1.54
N LEU A 105 11.61 19.47 -0.89
CA LEU A 105 11.28 18.12 -0.46
C LEU A 105 11.20 17.15 -1.65
N ALA A 106 10.51 17.53 -2.72
CA ALA A 106 10.38 16.69 -3.91
C ALA A 106 11.74 16.40 -4.56
N THR A 107 12.58 17.42 -4.70
CA THR A 107 13.94 17.29 -5.26
C THR A 107 14.82 16.38 -4.42
N LYS A 108 14.86 16.60 -3.11
CA LYS A 108 15.66 15.78 -2.18
C LYS A 108 15.18 14.34 -2.14
N THR A 109 13.87 14.11 -2.11
CA THR A 109 13.27 12.78 -2.12
C THR A 109 13.65 12.02 -3.40
N PHE A 110 13.52 12.64 -4.57
CA PHE A 110 13.91 11.98 -5.82
C PHE A 110 15.42 11.77 -5.92
N GLY A 111 16.23 12.73 -5.51
CA GLY A 111 17.68 12.59 -5.47
C GLY A 111 18.13 11.41 -4.59
N PHE A 112 17.48 11.20 -3.44
CA PHE A 112 17.78 10.07 -2.57
C PHE A 112 17.37 8.72 -3.17
N ILE A 113 16.21 8.67 -3.86
CA ILE A 113 15.82 7.47 -4.64
C ILE A 113 16.88 7.14 -5.70
N GLN A 114 17.37 8.16 -6.43
CA GLN A 114 18.41 7.96 -7.44
C GLN A 114 19.72 7.44 -6.83
N GLN A 115 20.13 7.93 -5.67
CA GLN A 115 21.31 7.43 -4.95
C GLN A 115 21.16 5.94 -4.58
N ILE A 116 20.00 5.55 -4.00
CA ILE A 116 19.72 4.15 -3.66
C ILE A 116 19.75 3.27 -4.93
N ASN A 117 19.13 3.72 -6.00
CA ASN A 117 19.08 2.98 -7.26
C ASN A 117 20.45 2.81 -7.89
N ALA A 118 21.27 3.87 -7.92
CA ALA A 118 22.63 3.83 -8.48
C ALA A 118 23.54 2.87 -7.68
N ALA A 119 23.44 2.90 -6.35
CA ALA A 119 24.23 2.02 -5.48
C ALA A 119 23.86 0.53 -5.61
N ASN A 120 22.69 0.20 -6.17
CA ASN A 120 22.18 -1.17 -6.26
C ASN A 120 21.82 -1.58 -7.71
N GLU A 121 22.22 -0.78 -8.70
CA GLU A 121 21.98 -1.03 -10.14
C GLU A 121 20.48 -1.26 -10.48
N ILE A 122 19.58 -0.56 -9.78
CA ILE A 122 18.14 -0.70 -9.92
C ILE A 122 17.61 0.30 -10.94
N GLN A 123 16.82 -0.19 -11.91
CA GLN A 123 16.06 0.65 -12.83
C GLN A 123 14.59 0.63 -12.46
N ILE A 124 13.98 1.80 -12.41
CA ILE A 124 12.58 1.98 -12.02
C ILE A 124 11.78 2.72 -13.10
N HIS A 125 10.50 2.35 -13.23
CA HIS A 125 9.55 3.01 -14.12
C HIS A 125 8.42 3.70 -13.36
N GLU A 126 8.14 3.23 -12.16
CA GLU A 126 7.07 3.70 -11.27
C GLU A 126 7.66 4.03 -9.90
N ILE A 127 7.11 5.06 -9.24
CA ILE A 127 7.36 5.37 -7.83
C ILE A 127 6.00 5.50 -7.14
N GLN A 128 5.87 4.92 -5.95
CA GLN A 128 4.68 5.05 -5.14
C GLN A 128 4.92 6.00 -3.97
N ILE A 129 3.98 6.93 -3.78
CA ILE A 129 3.94 7.80 -2.60
C ILE A 129 2.87 7.27 -1.65
N ASP A 130 3.31 6.91 -0.45
CA ASP A 130 2.43 6.53 0.65
C ASP A 130 2.34 7.70 1.63
N CYS A 131 1.13 8.22 1.85
CA CYS A 131 0.88 9.29 2.79
C CYS A 131 -0.56 9.23 3.30
N ASP A 132 -0.73 9.27 4.61
CA ASP A 132 -2.05 9.34 5.24
C ASP A 132 -2.50 10.81 5.34
N TRP A 133 -2.63 11.50 4.20
CA TRP A 133 -3.02 12.91 4.20
C TRP A 133 -4.44 13.12 4.72
N THR A 134 -4.63 14.21 5.43
CA THR A 134 -5.91 14.66 5.97
C THR A 134 -6.44 15.87 5.21
N LEU A 135 -7.62 16.36 5.55
CA LEU A 135 -8.13 17.60 4.96
C LEU A 135 -7.21 18.79 5.23
N ALA A 136 -6.51 18.79 6.38
CA ALA A 136 -5.60 19.88 6.75
C ALA A 136 -4.28 19.88 5.96
N SER A 137 -3.80 18.69 5.55
CA SER A 137 -2.55 18.54 4.80
C SER A 137 -2.77 18.31 3.30
N ARG A 138 -4.02 18.19 2.87
CA ARG A 138 -4.41 17.85 1.50
C ARG A 138 -3.72 18.73 0.43
N ASP A 139 -3.81 20.02 0.57
CA ASP A 139 -3.35 20.94 -0.48
C ASP A 139 -1.81 20.90 -0.61
N THR A 140 -1.11 20.77 0.53
CA THR A 140 0.35 20.56 0.56
C THR A 140 0.73 19.23 -0.09
N TYR A 141 0.01 18.15 0.23
CA TYR A 141 0.24 16.84 -0.37
C TYR A 141 0.01 16.84 -1.89
N LEU A 142 -1.08 17.43 -2.36
CA LEU A 142 -1.36 17.51 -3.79
C LEU A 142 -0.30 18.34 -4.53
N LYS A 143 0.14 19.46 -3.95
CA LYS A 143 1.24 20.25 -4.48
C LYS A 143 2.55 19.45 -4.53
N PHE A 144 2.82 18.64 -3.51
CA PHE A 144 3.97 17.74 -3.51
C PHE A 144 3.90 16.73 -4.67
N ILE A 145 2.76 16.08 -4.89
CA ILE A 145 2.57 15.12 -6.00
C ILE A 145 2.85 15.78 -7.35
N GLU A 146 2.33 17.00 -7.58
CA GLU A 146 2.57 17.74 -8.83
C GLU A 146 4.07 18.05 -9.03
N SER A 147 4.74 18.59 -8.01
CA SER A 147 6.16 18.89 -8.05
C SER A 147 6.99 17.63 -8.25
N PHE A 148 6.68 16.56 -7.52
CA PHE A 148 7.41 15.31 -7.58
C PHE A 148 7.23 14.60 -8.95
N LYS A 149 6.03 14.64 -9.52
CA LYS A 149 5.75 14.13 -10.87
C LYS A 149 6.61 14.84 -11.92
N LYS A 150 6.68 16.16 -11.85
CA LYS A 150 7.48 16.98 -12.77
C LYS A 150 8.97 16.70 -12.63
N ILE A 151 9.47 16.62 -11.39
CA ILE A 151 10.90 16.43 -11.10
C ILE A 151 11.36 15.02 -11.45
N SER A 152 10.58 14.00 -11.09
CA SER A 152 10.97 12.60 -11.30
C SER A 152 10.84 12.15 -12.76
N GLY A 153 9.86 12.68 -13.50
CA GLY A 153 9.50 12.21 -14.85
C GLY A 153 9.07 10.75 -14.88
N LYS A 154 8.72 10.15 -13.73
CA LYS A 154 8.32 8.75 -13.58
C LYS A 154 6.81 8.62 -13.48
N ASN A 155 6.30 7.43 -13.77
CA ASN A 155 4.92 7.08 -13.42
C ASN A 155 4.77 7.12 -11.91
N LEU A 156 3.73 7.78 -11.43
CA LEU A 156 3.43 7.83 -10.01
C LEU A 156 2.19 6.99 -9.69
N SER A 157 2.26 6.27 -8.59
CA SER A 157 1.09 5.74 -7.89
C SER A 157 1.02 6.28 -6.46
N ALA A 158 -0.16 6.23 -5.87
CA ALA A 158 -0.36 6.67 -4.49
C ALA A 158 -1.19 5.65 -3.73
N THR A 159 -0.90 5.49 -2.43
CA THR A 159 -1.78 4.74 -1.55
C THR A 159 -3.06 5.53 -1.29
N ILE A 160 -4.20 4.85 -1.30
CA ILE A 160 -5.51 5.43 -1.09
C ILE A 160 -6.18 4.72 0.08
N ARG A 161 -6.72 5.48 1.03
CA ARG A 161 -7.44 4.95 2.17
C ARG A 161 -8.96 4.93 1.89
N LEU A 162 -9.68 4.03 2.54
CA LEU A 162 -11.13 3.87 2.35
C LEU A 162 -11.91 5.18 2.54
N HIS A 163 -11.57 5.97 3.56
CA HIS A 163 -12.24 7.25 3.80
C HIS A 163 -11.95 8.28 2.70
N GLN A 164 -10.79 8.21 2.05
CA GLN A 164 -10.45 9.11 0.95
C GLN A 164 -11.29 8.79 -0.29
N ILE A 165 -11.62 7.52 -0.53
CA ILE A 165 -12.56 7.13 -1.58
C ILE A 165 -13.96 7.64 -1.28
N LYS A 166 -14.48 7.41 -0.08
CA LYS A 166 -15.82 7.83 0.30
C LYS A 166 -16.01 9.35 0.22
N TYR A 167 -15.00 10.10 0.57
CA TYR A 167 -15.05 11.55 0.65
C TYR A 167 -14.18 12.25 -0.41
N TYR A 168 -13.94 11.62 -1.56
CA TYR A 168 -13.00 12.09 -2.57
C TYR A 168 -13.28 13.52 -3.08
N LYS A 169 -14.55 13.95 -3.09
CA LYS A 169 -14.89 15.34 -3.43
C LYS A 169 -14.26 16.36 -2.46
N LYS A 170 -14.06 15.97 -1.19
CA LYS A 170 -13.41 16.80 -0.14
C LYS A 170 -11.91 16.52 -0.07
N THR A 171 -11.51 15.26 -0.03
CA THR A 171 -10.10 14.86 0.09
C THR A 171 -9.32 15.12 -1.18
N LYS A 172 -10.01 15.27 -2.32
CA LYS A 172 -9.44 15.36 -3.67
C LYS A 172 -8.70 14.09 -4.07
N ILE A 173 -8.27 14.05 -5.31
CA ILE A 173 -7.57 12.92 -5.90
C ILE A 173 -6.20 13.39 -6.34
N PRO A 174 -5.12 12.70 -5.95
CA PRO A 174 -3.78 13.05 -6.41
C PRO A 174 -3.63 12.79 -7.92
N ASN A 175 -2.85 13.64 -8.59
CA ASN A 175 -2.56 13.49 -10.02
C ASN A 175 -1.50 12.41 -10.27
N VAL A 176 -1.91 11.16 -10.12
CA VAL A 176 -1.10 9.97 -10.32
C VAL A 176 -1.71 9.06 -11.39
N SER A 177 -0.94 8.12 -11.90
CA SER A 177 -1.41 7.19 -12.93
C SER A 177 -2.45 6.20 -12.39
N LYS A 178 -2.30 5.79 -11.13
CA LYS A 178 -3.21 4.87 -10.44
C LYS A 178 -3.11 5.03 -8.93
N GLY A 179 -4.14 4.60 -8.23
CA GLY A 179 -4.14 4.44 -6.77
C GLY A 179 -3.98 2.98 -6.37
N VAL A 180 -3.44 2.74 -5.18
CA VAL A 180 -3.50 1.43 -4.53
C VAL A 180 -4.35 1.56 -3.28
N LEU A 181 -5.54 0.99 -3.33
CA LEU A 181 -6.47 1.00 -2.21
C LEU A 181 -5.96 0.08 -1.10
N MET A 182 -5.65 0.66 0.05
CA MET A 182 -5.32 -0.08 1.26
C MET A 182 -6.61 -0.61 1.89
N TYR A 183 -7.02 -1.83 1.47
CA TYR A 183 -8.28 -2.45 1.87
C TYR A 183 -8.14 -3.22 3.18
N TYR A 184 -7.54 -2.58 4.17
CA TYR A 184 -7.27 -3.10 5.51
C TYR A 184 -7.11 -1.95 6.51
N ASN A 185 -6.87 -2.28 7.80
CA ASN A 185 -6.80 -1.33 8.90
C ASN A 185 -8.08 -0.46 8.98
N MET A 186 -9.22 -1.15 8.95
CA MET A 186 -10.54 -0.51 8.83
C MET A 186 -11.10 -0.07 10.18
N GLY A 187 -10.67 -0.73 11.24
CA GLY A 187 -11.12 -0.46 12.61
C GLY A 187 -10.05 0.20 13.48
N SER A 188 -10.47 0.72 14.61
CA SER A 188 -9.55 1.13 15.66
C SER A 188 -8.99 -0.10 16.38
N ILE A 189 -7.75 0.00 16.86
CA ILE A 189 -7.18 -1.00 17.76
C ILE A 189 -7.71 -0.70 19.13
N ALA A 190 -8.69 -1.47 19.59
CA ALA A 190 -9.39 -1.27 20.84
C ALA A 190 -9.57 -2.58 21.60
N ALA A 191 -9.90 -2.47 22.89
CA ALA A 191 -10.23 -3.62 23.74
C ALA A 191 -11.70 -4.05 23.52
N ASP A 192 -12.05 -4.35 22.27
CA ASP A 192 -13.37 -4.78 21.84
C ASP A 192 -13.29 -6.10 21.05
N SER A 193 -14.41 -6.60 20.54
CA SER A 193 -14.50 -7.84 19.75
C SER A 193 -14.25 -7.62 18.25
N LEU A 194 -13.94 -6.40 17.78
CA LEU A 194 -13.81 -6.11 16.37
C LEU A 194 -12.40 -6.44 15.86
N ASN A 195 -12.33 -6.96 14.65
CA ASN A 195 -11.06 -7.11 13.96
C ASN A 195 -10.63 -5.76 13.37
N SER A 196 -9.55 -5.20 13.88
CA SER A 196 -9.05 -3.89 13.47
C SER A 196 -8.40 -3.91 12.06
N ILE A 197 -7.96 -5.08 11.58
CA ILE A 197 -7.37 -5.21 10.24
C ILE A 197 -8.46 -5.25 9.19
N TYR A 198 -9.44 -6.15 9.33
CA TYR A 198 -10.50 -6.33 8.35
C TYR A 198 -11.84 -6.61 9.04
N ASP A 199 -12.84 -5.80 8.75
CA ASP A 199 -14.23 -6.02 9.14
C ASP A 199 -15.14 -5.88 7.93
N LYS A 200 -15.89 -6.95 7.62
CA LYS A 200 -16.78 -7.00 6.45
C LYS A 200 -17.87 -5.94 6.49
N LYS A 201 -18.42 -5.62 7.67
CA LYS A 201 -19.49 -4.62 7.81
C LYS A 201 -18.95 -3.22 7.56
N ILE A 202 -17.74 -2.94 8.02
CA ILE A 202 -17.06 -1.67 7.75
C ILE A 202 -16.71 -1.60 6.26
N ALA A 203 -16.08 -2.63 5.72
CA ALA A 203 -15.69 -2.71 4.31
C ALA A 203 -16.86 -2.43 3.35
N THR A 204 -18.00 -3.07 3.58
CA THR A 204 -19.20 -2.91 2.75
C THR A 204 -19.68 -1.46 2.65
N LYS A 205 -19.50 -0.65 3.70
CA LYS A 205 -19.89 0.78 3.70
C LYS A 205 -19.13 1.64 2.68
N TYR A 206 -18.01 1.14 2.18
CA TYR A 206 -17.15 1.86 1.24
C TYR A 206 -17.26 1.34 -0.21
N LEU A 207 -17.80 0.12 -0.42
CA LEU A 207 -17.87 -0.52 -1.74
C LEU A 207 -18.68 0.30 -2.76
N GLU A 208 -19.79 0.92 -2.35
CA GLU A 208 -20.59 1.74 -3.25
C GLU A 208 -19.82 2.96 -3.77
N SER A 209 -18.95 3.51 -2.94
CA SER A 209 -18.13 4.68 -3.30
C SER A 209 -17.04 4.33 -4.31
N LEU A 210 -16.60 3.06 -4.38
CA LEU A 210 -15.58 2.60 -5.33
C LEU A 210 -16.04 2.76 -6.79
N LYS A 211 -17.32 2.51 -7.08
CA LYS A 211 -17.87 2.59 -8.44
C LYS A 211 -17.74 3.98 -9.06
N ASN A 212 -17.71 5.00 -8.23
CA ASN A 212 -17.68 6.41 -8.65
C ASN A 212 -16.32 7.07 -8.43
N TYR A 213 -15.32 6.32 -7.98
CA TYR A 213 -13.98 6.88 -7.78
C TYR A 213 -13.26 6.99 -9.12
N PRO A 214 -12.84 8.20 -9.53
CA PRO A 214 -12.41 8.42 -10.91
C PRO A 214 -10.95 8.02 -11.20
N LEU A 215 -10.19 7.58 -10.20
CA LEU A 215 -8.84 7.07 -10.38
C LEU A 215 -8.88 5.55 -10.47
N GLU A 216 -8.14 4.96 -11.41
CA GLU A 216 -7.91 3.52 -11.48
C GLU A 216 -7.30 3.00 -10.18
N LEU A 217 -7.81 1.89 -9.65
CA LEU A 217 -7.39 1.33 -8.37
C LEU A 217 -6.92 -0.12 -8.49
N GLU A 218 -5.71 -0.37 -8.02
CA GLU A 218 -5.31 -1.69 -7.55
C GLU A 218 -5.73 -1.86 -6.09
N VAL A 219 -5.84 -3.09 -5.59
CA VAL A 219 -6.27 -3.36 -4.21
C VAL A 219 -5.17 -4.08 -3.44
N ALA A 220 -4.75 -3.53 -2.33
CA ALA A 220 -3.86 -4.17 -1.39
C ALA A 220 -4.66 -4.86 -0.27
N LEU A 221 -4.38 -6.15 -0.08
CA LEU A 221 -4.97 -6.99 0.96
C LEU A 221 -3.94 -7.32 2.04
N PRO A 222 -4.34 -7.46 3.31
CA PRO A 222 -3.43 -7.79 4.39
C PRO A 222 -3.03 -9.26 4.35
N ILE A 223 -1.74 -9.53 4.50
CA ILE A 223 -1.18 -10.87 4.69
C ILE A 223 -0.45 -10.97 6.04
N TYR A 224 -0.79 -10.10 6.97
CA TYR A 224 -0.20 -10.04 8.30
C TYR A 224 -1.28 -10.14 9.38
N SER A 225 -0.85 -10.47 10.57
CA SER A 225 -1.66 -10.46 11.78
C SER A 225 -0.88 -9.81 12.92
N TRP A 226 -1.60 -9.40 13.95
CA TRP A 226 -1.00 -8.98 15.21
C TRP A 226 -1.80 -9.50 16.40
N VAL A 227 -1.12 -9.59 17.53
CA VAL A 227 -1.74 -9.83 18.83
C VAL A 227 -1.92 -8.50 19.52
N VAL A 228 -3.14 -8.21 19.95
CA VAL A 228 -3.47 -7.04 20.76
C VAL A 228 -3.42 -7.46 22.23
N HIS A 229 -2.49 -6.87 22.99
CA HIS A 229 -2.39 -7.12 24.42
C HIS A 229 -3.30 -6.15 25.16
N ILE A 230 -4.27 -6.71 25.88
CA ILE A 230 -5.28 -5.96 26.62
C ILE A 230 -5.11 -6.25 28.11
N ARG A 231 -5.15 -5.22 28.93
CA ARG A 231 -5.24 -5.31 30.40
C ARG A 231 -6.25 -4.29 30.89
N GLU A 232 -7.18 -4.71 31.79
CA GLU A 232 -8.19 -3.83 32.36
C GLU A 232 -8.94 -3.00 31.30
N SER A 233 -9.36 -3.67 30.23
CA SER A 233 -10.06 -3.05 29.08
C SER A 233 -9.24 -1.97 28.33
N GLN A 234 -7.93 -1.92 28.52
CA GLN A 234 -7.04 -1.00 27.81
C GLN A 234 -6.05 -1.77 26.93
N VAL A 235 -5.81 -1.26 25.74
CA VAL A 235 -4.74 -1.79 24.86
C VAL A 235 -3.41 -1.30 25.39
N ILE A 236 -2.57 -2.23 25.86
CA ILE A 236 -1.24 -1.93 26.41
C ILE A 236 -0.10 -2.30 25.46
N GLY A 237 -0.39 -2.96 24.34
CA GLY A 237 0.63 -3.28 23.35
C GLY A 237 0.11 -4.00 22.13
N LEU A 238 0.93 -3.96 21.08
CA LEU A 238 0.77 -4.74 19.86
C LEU A 238 2.02 -5.59 19.66
N ARG A 239 1.82 -6.83 19.24
CA ARG A 239 2.90 -7.75 18.91
C ARG A 239 2.67 -8.36 17.54
N ASN A 240 3.67 -8.26 16.67
CA ASN A 240 3.68 -8.88 15.35
C ASN A 240 4.54 -10.15 15.37
N LYS A 241 4.24 -11.07 14.46
CA LYS A 241 5.03 -12.30 14.26
C LYS A 241 5.18 -13.18 15.49
N ILE A 242 4.14 -13.27 16.29
CA ILE A 242 4.07 -14.16 17.44
C ILE A 242 3.13 -15.31 17.08
N ASP A 243 3.55 -16.54 17.30
CA ASP A 243 2.68 -17.68 17.20
C ASP A 243 1.78 -17.73 18.45
N ILE A 244 0.50 -17.98 18.25
CA ILE A 244 -0.47 -18.10 19.35
C ILE A 244 -0.08 -19.24 20.30
N THR A 245 0.64 -20.23 19.83
CA THR A 245 1.16 -21.34 20.63
C THR A 245 2.19 -20.91 21.66
N ASP A 246 2.92 -19.81 21.41
CA ASP A 246 3.90 -19.29 22.36
C ASP A 246 3.23 -18.80 23.65
N PHE A 247 1.97 -18.36 23.57
CA PHE A 247 1.19 -17.89 24.70
C PHE A 247 0.37 -18.96 25.41
N LYS A 248 0.07 -20.10 24.77
CA LYS A 248 -0.75 -21.17 25.36
C LYS A 248 -0.14 -21.82 26.60
N LYS A 249 1.13 -21.54 26.88
CA LYS A 249 1.85 -22.05 28.06
C LYS A 249 1.67 -21.20 29.30
N ASP A 250 1.08 -20.00 29.18
CA ASP A 250 0.91 -19.06 30.28
C ASP A 250 -0.57 -18.96 30.67
N SER A 251 -0.92 -19.48 31.85
CA SER A 251 -2.28 -19.48 32.40
C SER A 251 -2.80 -18.08 32.75
N ASN A 252 -1.95 -17.06 32.71
CA ASN A 252 -2.35 -15.69 33.02
C ASN A 252 -2.95 -14.96 31.81
N PHE A 253 -3.01 -15.61 30.63
CA PHE A 253 -3.56 -15.01 29.43
C PHE A 253 -4.78 -15.76 28.92
N VAL A 254 -5.79 -15.04 28.52
CA VAL A 254 -6.94 -15.53 27.76
C VAL A 254 -6.77 -15.10 26.31
N PHE A 255 -6.90 -16.06 25.36
CA PHE A 255 -6.75 -15.80 23.94
C PHE A 255 -8.10 -15.84 23.26
N GLU A 256 -8.41 -14.80 22.52
CA GLU A 256 -9.58 -14.70 21.65
C GLU A 256 -9.14 -14.47 20.20
N ASN A 257 -9.71 -15.24 19.27
CA ASN A 257 -9.59 -14.96 17.85
C ASN A 257 -10.65 -13.95 17.42
N LYS A 258 -10.24 -12.91 16.76
CA LYS A 258 -11.14 -11.85 16.25
C LYS A 258 -11.20 -11.86 14.72
#